data_7eb196227cb3ac67e7cead97982a5209
#
_entry.id   7eb196227cb3ac67e7cead97982a5209
#
_cell.length_a   1.000
_cell.length_b   1.000
_cell.length_c   1.000
_cell.angle_alpha   90.00
_cell.angle_beta   90.00
_cell.angle_gamma   90.00
#
_symmetry.space_group_name_H-M   'P 1'
#
loop_
_entity.id
_entity.type
_entity.pdbx_description
1 polymer ?
#
loop_
_entity_poly.entity_id
_entity_poly.type
_entity_poly.pdbx_seq_one_letter_code
_entity_poly.pdbx_strand_id
1 'polypeptide(L)'
;DRMLELAFSEQSLEVQRGVVMEEFKQRCLNQPYGDVGHLIRPLAYEVHPYRWPTIGKDLSHIEQATLEEVKSFFYRFYAPNNAVLAVTGNISWEEAVRLTEKWFGPIPHRNVPVRQLPQEPVQTQERRQVVKRHVPLDALFMAFHMCSREHSDYYAFDILSDILSNGRSSRLNRRLVQEQKLFSGIDAYIS
;
A
#
# COMPACT_ATOMS: atom_id res chain seq x y z
N ASP A 1 23.48 -9.86 -6.22
CA ASP A 1 22.90 -8.90 -5.35
C ASP A 1 21.94 -7.99 -6.12
N ARG A 2 20.83 -7.63 -5.46
CA ARG A 2 19.67 -7.00 -6.10
C ARG A 2 19.85 -5.50 -6.41
N MET A 3 20.91 -4.87 -5.94
CA MET A 3 21.15 -3.45 -6.18
C MET A 3 22.17 -3.21 -7.29
N LEU A 4 23.04 -4.16 -7.53
CA LEU A 4 24.03 -4.06 -8.57
C LEU A 4 23.38 -4.28 -9.95
N GLU A 5 22.72 -5.42 -10.11
CA GLU A 5 22.13 -5.83 -11.38
C GLU A 5 20.99 -6.84 -11.17
N LEU A 6 20.02 -6.84 -12.05
CA LEU A 6 19.01 -7.87 -12.18
C LEU A 6 19.11 -8.52 -13.56
N ALA A 7 18.65 -9.76 -13.67
CA ALA A 7 18.56 -10.46 -14.95
C ALA A 7 17.41 -9.88 -15.77
N PHE A 8 17.63 -8.74 -16.40
CA PHE A 8 16.67 -8.07 -17.25
C PHE A 8 16.55 -8.78 -18.62
N SER A 9 15.57 -9.67 -18.75
CA SER A 9 15.22 -10.30 -20.02
C SER A 9 13.73 -10.22 -20.28
N GLU A 10 13.34 -10.24 -21.55
CA GLU A 10 11.92 -10.28 -21.93
C GLU A 10 11.21 -11.51 -21.34
N GLN A 11 11.90 -12.64 -21.31
CA GLN A 11 11.35 -13.87 -20.73
C GLN A 11 11.08 -13.71 -19.21
N SER A 12 12.01 -13.11 -18.45
CA SER A 12 11.81 -12.90 -17.01
C SER A 12 10.70 -11.86 -16.75
N LEU A 13 10.62 -10.82 -17.59
CA LEU A 13 9.54 -9.84 -17.51
C LEU A 13 8.17 -10.51 -17.75
N GLU A 14 8.05 -11.34 -18.77
CA GLU A 14 6.78 -12.00 -19.10
C GLU A 14 6.31 -12.96 -18.00
N VAL A 15 7.23 -13.73 -17.41
CA VAL A 15 6.92 -14.59 -16.27
C VAL A 15 6.43 -13.77 -15.09
N GLN A 16 7.13 -12.69 -14.72
CA GLN A 16 6.75 -11.84 -13.59
C GLN A 16 5.46 -11.07 -13.86
N ARG A 17 5.24 -10.61 -15.08
CA ARG A 17 3.99 -10.00 -15.53
C ARG A 17 2.81 -10.93 -15.26
N GLY A 18 2.89 -12.19 -15.68
CA GLY A 18 1.87 -13.19 -15.42
C GLY A 18 1.58 -13.39 -13.93
N VAL A 19 2.63 -13.45 -13.10
CA VAL A 19 2.49 -13.58 -11.64
C VAL A 19 1.77 -12.38 -11.03
N VAL A 20 2.21 -11.16 -11.37
CA VAL A 20 1.63 -9.92 -10.80
C VAL A 20 0.19 -9.69 -11.30
N MET A 21 -0.09 -10.00 -12.56
CA MET A 21 -1.45 -9.95 -13.11
C MET A 21 -2.39 -10.91 -12.38
N GLU A 22 -1.93 -12.13 -12.11
CA GLU A 22 -2.74 -13.10 -11.38
C GLU A 22 -2.95 -12.68 -9.91
N GLU A 23 -1.92 -12.12 -9.26
CA GLU A 23 -2.07 -11.54 -7.92
C GLU A 23 -3.11 -10.42 -7.89
N PHE A 24 -3.07 -9.53 -8.88
CA PHE A 24 -4.07 -8.45 -9.02
C PHE A 24 -5.49 -9.02 -9.15
N LYS A 25 -5.67 -10.01 -10.04
CA LYS A 25 -6.97 -10.66 -10.23
C LYS A 25 -7.47 -11.31 -8.93
N GLN A 26 -6.61 -12.09 -8.28
CA GLN A 26 -6.96 -12.76 -7.03
C GLN A 26 -7.34 -11.80 -5.92
N ARG A 27 -6.59 -10.71 -5.76
CA ARG A 27 -6.82 -9.74 -4.68
C ARG A 27 -7.98 -8.79 -4.96
N CYS A 28 -8.16 -8.37 -6.22
CA CYS A 28 -9.05 -7.27 -6.54
C CYS A 28 -10.32 -7.71 -7.29
N LEU A 29 -10.28 -8.78 -8.08
CA LEU A 29 -11.37 -9.14 -8.97
C LEU A 29 -12.10 -10.43 -8.57
N ASN A 30 -11.37 -11.42 -8.08
CA ASN A 30 -11.87 -12.77 -7.88
C ASN A 30 -12.41 -13.04 -6.45
N GLN A 31 -12.46 -12.03 -5.59
CA GLN A 31 -12.99 -12.18 -4.24
C GLN A 31 -14.06 -11.11 -3.94
N PRO A 32 -15.06 -11.44 -3.11
CA PRO A 32 -16.03 -10.46 -2.65
C PRO A 32 -15.34 -9.25 -2.01
N TYR A 33 -15.78 -8.05 -2.37
CA TYR A 33 -15.24 -6.78 -1.88
C TYR A 33 -13.77 -6.50 -2.24
N GLY A 34 -13.13 -7.28 -3.11
CA GLY A 34 -11.73 -7.11 -3.47
C GLY A 34 -11.41 -5.79 -4.16
N ASP A 35 -12.36 -5.21 -4.88
CA ASP A 35 -12.22 -3.94 -5.59
C ASP A 35 -12.49 -2.69 -4.71
N VAL A 36 -12.84 -2.85 -3.44
CA VAL A 36 -13.17 -1.73 -2.54
C VAL A 36 -12.06 -0.69 -2.47
N GLY A 37 -10.80 -1.13 -2.39
CA GLY A 37 -9.67 -0.20 -2.39
C GLY A 37 -9.58 0.67 -3.65
N HIS A 38 -9.97 0.13 -4.81
CA HIS A 38 -10.02 0.87 -6.08
C HIS A 38 -11.21 1.83 -6.18
N LEU A 39 -12.28 1.56 -5.44
CA LEU A 39 -13.48 2.38 -5.42
C LEU A 39 -13.41 3.51 -4.40
N ILE A 40 -12.94 3.23 -3.18
CA ILE A 40 -12.96 4.20 -2.08
C ILE A 40 -11.81 5.22 -2.15
N ARG A 41 -10.63 4.79 -2.63
CA ARG A 41 -9.46 5.68 -2.69
C ARG A 41 -9.66 6.89 -3.61
N PRO A 42 -10.24 6.78 -4.82
CA PRO A 42 -10.56 7.95 -5.64
C PRO A 42 -11.63 8.88 -5.05
N LEU A 43 -12.47 8.37 -4.14
CA LEU A 43 -13.41 9.20 -3.39
C LEU A 43 -12.70 9.98 -2.26
N ALA A 44 -11.69 9.35 -1.63
CA ALA A 44 -10.93 9.97 -0.56
C ALA A 44 -9.87 10.96 -1.08
N TYR A 45 -9.25 10.70 -2.23
CA TYR A 45 -8.13 11.49 -2.78
C TYR A 45 -8.39 11.92 -4.21
N GLU A 46 -8.19 13.19 -4.51
CA GLU A 46 -8.33 13.75 -5.87
C GLU A 46 -6.99 13.86 -6.60
N VAL A 47 -5.95 14.33 -5.91
CA VAL A 47 -4.66 14.63 -6.51
C VAL A 47 -3.52 13.78 -5.95
N HIS A 48 -3.58 13.39 -4.67
CA HIS A 48 -2.53 12.61 -4.04
C HIS A 48 -2.47 11.20 -4.63
N PRO A 49 -1.26 10.60 -4.80
CA PRO A 49 -1.11 9.23 -5.32
C PRO A 49 -1.82 8.14 -4.50
N TYR A 50 -2.24 8.42 -3.28
CA TYR A 50 -3.05 7.50 -2.48
C TYR A 50 -4.44 7.21 -3.07
N ARG A 51 -4.83 7.92 -4.12
CA ARG A 51 -6.06 7.66 -4.88
C ARG A 51 -6.10 6.31 -5.61
N TRP A 52 -5.00 5.57 -5.64
CA TRP A 52 -4.95 4.18 -6.10
C TRP A 52 -4.17 3.30 -5.12
N PRO A 53 -4.50 2.00 -5.04
CA PRO A 53 -3.81 1.08 -4.15
C PRO A 53 -2.41 0.73 -4.67
N THR A 54 -1.55 0.26 -3.76
CA THR A 54 -0.15 -0.10 -4.05
C THR A 54 -0.02 -1.21 -5.10
N ILE A 55 -1.00 -2.12 -5.18
CA ILE A 55 -1.00 -3.18 -6.19
C ILE A 55 -1.13 -2.67 -7.62
N GLY A 56 -1.49 -1.42 -7.80
CA GLY A 56 -1.64 -0.75 -9.09
C GLY A 56 -3.06 -0.20 -9.30
N LYS A 57 -3.16 0.79 -10.17
CA LYS A 57 -4.43 1.43 -10.50
C LYS A 57 -5.28 0.56 -11.43
N ASP A 58 -4.65 -0.07 -12.42
CA ASP A 58 -5.32 -0.79 -13.48
C ASP A 58 -4.44 -1.95 -13.97
N LEU A 59 -5.08 -3.08 -14.28
CA LEU A 59 -4.39 -4.28 -14.77
C LEU A 59 -3.65 -4.03 -16.09
N SER A 60 -4.18 -3.16 -16.93
CA SER A 60 -3.57 -2.81 -18.21
C SER A 60 -2.19 -2.17 -18.06
N HIS A 61 -1.92 -1.48 -16.97
CA HIS A 61 -0.60 -0.90 -16.70
C HIS A 61 0.48 -1.98 -16.49
N ILE A 62 0.09 -3.11 -15.85
CA ILE A 62 0.98 -4.26 -15.67
C ILE A 62 1.17 -4.97 -17.01
N GLU A 63 0.09 -5.15 -17.76
CA GLU A 63 0.08 -5.81 -19.06
C GLU A 63 0.97 -5.09 -20.09
N GLN A 64 0.94 -3.76 -20.10
CA GLN A 64 1.67 -2.92 -21.06
C GLN A 64 3.08 -2.53 -20.59
N ALA A 65 3.48 -2.84 -19.35
CA ALA A 65 4.79 -2.48 -18.82
C ALA A 65 5.92 -3.06 -19.69
N THR A 66 6.84 -2.22 -20.08
CA THR A 66 7.97 -2.58 -20.93
C THR A 66 9.22 -2.91 -20.13
N LEU A 67 10.15 -3.68 -20.72
CA LEU A 67 11.44 -3.96 -20.08
C LEU A 67 12.24 -2.68 -19.83
N GLU A 68 12.15 -1.70 -20.71
CA GLU A 68 12.83 -0.41 -20.57
C GLU A 68 12.28 0.41 -19.40
N GLU A 69 10.99 0.40 -19.14
CA GLU A 69 10.37 1.03 -17.98
C GLU A 69 10.83 0.37 -16.69
N VAL A 70 10.89 -0.96 -16.65
CA VAL A 70 11.39 -1.72 -15.48
C VAL A 70 12.85 -1.42 -15.22
N LYS A 71 13.70 -1.41 -16.24
CA LYS A 71 15.12 -1.01 -16.14
C LYS A 71 15.27 0.43 -15.65
N SER A 72 14.53 1.36 -16.26
CA SER A 72 14.54 2.78 -15.88
C SER A 72 14.17 2.96 -14.41
N PHE A 73 13.12 2.29 -13.95
CA PHE A 73 12.73 2.30 -12.54
C PHE A 73 13.82 1.76 -11.63
N PHE A 74 14.39 0.61 -11.99
CA PHE A 74 15.47 -0.01 -11.20
C PHE A 74 16.67 0.92 -11.08
N TYR A 75 17.21 1.43 -12.19
CA TYR A 75 18.39 2.30 -12.16
C TYR A 75 18.11 3.65 -11.48
N ARG A 76 16.87 4.06 -11.42
CA ARG A 76 16.46 5.30 -10.75
C ARG A 76 16.35 5.17 -9.24
N PHE A 77 15.89 4.02 -8.73
CA PHE A 77 15.51 3.90 -7.32
C PHE A 77 16.30 2.85 -6.53
N TYR A 78 16.85 1.83 -7.18
CA TYR A 78 17.58 0.77 -6.51
C TYR A 78 19.08 1.13 -6.37
N ALA A 79 19.39 1.90 -5.34
CA ALA A 79 20.75 2.35 -5.05
C ALA A 79 21.02 2.31 -3.54
N PRO A 80 22.27 2.07 -3.10
CA PRO A 80 22.62 2.08 -1.67
C PRO A 80 22.27 3.39 -0.97
N ASN A 81 22.41 4.53 -1.66
CA ASN A 81 22.04 5.84 -1.12
C ASN A 81 20.52 6.10 -1.05
N ASN A 82 19.69 5.14 -1.45
CA ASN A 82 18.24 5.16 -1.33
C ASN A 82 17.70 3.94 -0.55
N ALA A 83 18.55 3.32 0.27
CA ALA A 83 18.21 2.12 1.00
C ALA A 83 18.70 2.20 2.44
N VAL A 84 18.02 1.50 3.33
CA VAL A 84 18.43 1.24 4.69
C VAL A 84 18.67 -0.26 4.82
N LEU A 85 19.86 -0.64 5.26
CA LEU A 85 20.22 -2.02 5.54
C LEU A 85 20.11 -2.30 7.04
N ALA A 86 19.25 -3.22 7.43
CA ALA A 86 19.18 -3.73 8.80
C ALA A 86 19.71 -5.16 8.82
N VAL A 87 20.71 -5.41 9.69
CA VAL A 87 21.32 -6.73 9.87
C VAL A 87 21.08 -7.16 11.31
N THR A 88 20.45 -8.32 11.50
CA THR A 88 20.17 -8.89 12.81
C THR A 88 20.62 -10.34 12.86
N GLY A 89 21.18 -10.78 13.99
CA GLY A 89 21.61 -12.15 14.17
C GLY A 89 22.92 -12.26 14.97
N ASN A 90 23.52 -13.43 14.96
CA ASN A 90 24.82 -13.67 15.61
C ASN A 90 25.96 -13.19 14.69
N ILE A 91 26.17 -11.89 14.64
CA ILE A 91 27.20 -11.22 13.84
C ILE A 91 27.74 -10.02 14.61
N SER A 92 29.06 -9.79 14.57
CA SER A 92 29.66 -8.59 15.16
C SER A 92 29.44 -7.37 14.27
N TRP A 93 29.54 -6.19 14.86
CA TRP A 93 29.44 -4.93 14.12
C TRP A 93 30.52 -4.82 13.02
N GLU A 94 31.76 -5.16 13.36
CA GLU A 94 32.92 -5.10 12.46
C GLU A 94 32.72 -6.02 11.25
N GLU A 95 32.20 -7.21 11.48
CA GLU A 95 31.89 -8.16 10.41
C GLU A 95 30.71 -7.68 9.54
N ALA A 96 29.68 -7.11 10.15
CA ALA A 96 28.56 -6.53 9.40
C ALA A 96 29.01 -5.37 8.51
N VAL A 97 29.85 -4.46 9.03
CA VAL A 97 30.43 -3.35 8.25
C VAL A 97 31.28 -3.89 7.11
N ARG A 98 32.22 -4.81 7.41
CA ARG A 98 33.11 -5.42 6.40
C ARG A 98 32.31 -6.06 5.25
N LEU A 99 31.26 -6.82 5.57
CA LEU A 99 30.42 -7.46 4.56
C LEU A 99 29.60 -6.43 3.77
N THR A 100 29.10 -5.39 4.43
CA THR A 100 28.36 -4.31 3.77
C THR A 100 29.27 -3.56 2.79
N GLU A 101 30.45 -3.17 3.22
CA GLU A 101 31.44 -2.50 2.36
C GLU A 101 31.85 -3.39 1.18
N LYS A 102 32.06 -4.68 1.42
CA LYS A 102 32.44 -5.64 0.36
C LYS A 102 31.36 -5.73 -0.73
N TRP A 103 30.08 -5.79 -0.35
CA TRP A 103 29.00 -6.11 -1.28
C TRP A 103 28.26 -4.88 -1.82
N PHE A 104 28.20 -3.80 -1.06
CA PHE A 104 27.50 -2.57 -1.46
C PHE A 104 28.44 -1.41 -1.79
N GLY A 105 29.66 -1.40 -1.22
CA GLY A 105 30.63 -0.34 -1.48
C GLY A 105 30.99 -0.12 -2.95
N PRO A 106 31.11 -1.18 -3.80
CA PRO A 106 31.36 -1.01 -5.22
C PRO A 106 30.19 -0.42 -6.03
N ILE A 107 28.99 -0.36 -5.46
CA ILE A 107 27.81 0.13 -6.18
C ILE A 107 27.80 1.67 -6.15
N PRO A 108 27.81 2.32 -7.32
CA PRO A 108 27.89 3.77 -7.37
C PRO A 108 26.61 4.44 -6.83
N HIS A 109 26.78 5.64 -6.30
CA HIS A 109 25.67 6.52 -6.00
C HIS A 109 24.85 6.80 -7.26
N ARG A 110 23.50 6.83 -7.10
CA ARG A 110 22.57 7.20 -8.17
C ARG A 110 21.86 8.47 -7.81
N ASN A 111 21.48 9.26 -8.82
CA ASN A 111 20.68 10.45 -8.63
C ASN A 111 19.21 10.02 -8.39
N VAL A 112 18.86 9.85 -7.12
CA VAL A 112 17.47 9.52 -6.72
C VAL A 112 16.67 10.80 -6.66
N PRO A 113 15.57 10.91 -7.42
CA PRO A 113 14.77 12.12 -7.43
C PRO A 113 14.08 12.31 -6.07
N VAL A 114 14.09 13.55 -5.61
CA VAL A 114 13.32 13.94 -4.42
C VAL A 114 11.82 13.81 -4.75
N ARG A 115 11.11 13.08 -3.93
CA ARG A 115 9.67 12.89 -4.09
C ARG A 115 8.95 14.21 -3.75
N GLN A 116 8.27 14.78 -4.73
CA GLN A 116 7.37 15.90 -4.53
C GLN A 116 5.94 15.38 -4.68
N LEU A 117 5.24 15.25 -3.57
CA LEU A 117 3.85 14.83 -3.56
C LEU A 117 2.93 16.04 -3.57
N PRO A 118 1.88 16.05 -4.41
CA PRO A 118 0.89 17.10 -4.36
C PRO A 118 0.17 17.06 -3.00
N GLN A 119 -0.11 18.24 -2.47
CA GLN A 119 -0.94 18.33 -1.28
C GLN A 119 -2.40 18.08 -1.66
N GLU A 120 -3.03 17.17 -0.96
CA GLU A 120 -4.46 16.89 -1.15
C GLU A 120 -5.29 18.09 -0.66
N PRO A 121 -6.27 18.56 -1.43
CA PRO A 121 -7.16 19.62 -0.98
C PRO A 121 -8.05 19.13 0.17
N VAL A 122 -8.47 20.07 1.02
CA VAL A 122 -9.40 19.75 2.11
C VAL A 122 -10.75 19.33 1.52
N GLN A 123 -11.22 18.16 1.92
CA GLN A 123 -12.55 17.68 1.53
C GLN A 123 -13.63 18.46 2.30
N THR A 124 -14.49 19.17 1.57
CA THR A 124 -15.55 20.02 2.15
C THR A 124 -16.93 19.40 2.10
N GLN A 125 -17.08 18.27 1.41
CA GLN A 125 -18.38 17.59 1.27
C GLN A 125 -18.20 16.07 1.23
N GLU A 126 -19.28 15.36 1.59
CA GLU A 126 -19.35 13.91 1.43
C GLU A 126 -19.24 13.53 -0.05
N ARG A 127 -18.47 12.47 -0.33
CA ARG A 127 -18.43 11.82 -1.65
C ARG A 127 -18.94 10.40 -1.48
N ARG A 128 -19.92 10.03 -2.27
CA ARG A 128 -20.61 8.74 -2.15
C ARG A 128 -20.72 8.03 -3.49
N GLN A 129 -20.52 6.72 -3.46
CA GLN A 129 -20.74 5.84 -4.60
C GLN A 129 -21.50 4.60 -4.15
N VAL A 130 -22.48 4.18 -4.94
CA VAL A 130 -23.17 2.90 -4.76
C VAL A 130 -22.80 1.98 -5.90
N VAL A 131 -22.31 0.81 -5.59
CA VAL A 131 -21.81 -0.16 -6.57
C VAL A 131 -22.52 -1.48 -6.35
N LYS A 132 -23.06 -2.05 -7.43
CA LYS A 132 -23.68 -3.38 -7.39
C LYS A 132 -22.65 -4.44 -7.77
N ARG A 133 -22.49 -5.45 -6.93
CA ARG A 133 -21.61 -6.62 -7.14
C ARG A 133 -22.33 -7.88 -6.70
N HIS A 134 -21.87 -9.02 -7.20
CA HIS A 134 -22.31 -10.31 -6.69
C HIS A 134 -21.53 -10.63 -5.41
N VAL A 135 -22.08 -10.23 -4.28
CA VAL A 135 -21.46 -10.36 -2.95
C VAL A 135 -22.43 -11.03 -1.97
N PRO A 136 -21.94 -11.70 -0.91
CA PRO A 136 -22.79 -12.41 0.04
C PRO A 136 -23.76 -11.52 0.82
N LEU A 137 -23.33 -10.30 1.18
CA LEU A 137 -24.10 -9.32 1.96
C LEU A 137 -23.80 -7.91 1.47
N ASP A 138 -24.74 -6.99 1.71
CA ASP A 138 -24.48 -5.58 1.53
C ASP A 138 -23.41 -5.09 2.52
N ALA A 139 -22.51 -4.23 2.06
CA ALA A 139 -21.45 -3.67 2.88
C ALA A 139 -21.34 -2.16 2.69
N LEU A 140 -21.00 -1.46 3.77
CA LEU A 140 -20.75 -0.03 3.79
C LEU A 140 -19.28 0.20 4.15
N PHE A 141 -18.55 0.88 3.27
CA PHE A 141 -17.16 1.28 3.49
C PHE A 141 -17.08 2.79 3.58
N MET A 142 -16.37 3.30 4.58
CA MET A 142 -16.16 4.73 4.79
C MET A 142 -14.69 5.01 5.01
N ALA A 143 -14.18 6.12 4.46
CA ALA A 143 -12.83 6.59 4.66
C ALA A 143 -12.84 8.05 5.11
N PHE A 144 -11.98 8.37 6.06
CA PHE A 144 -11.78 9.71 6.58
C PHE A 144 -10.28 10.05 6.52
N HIS A 145 -9.95 11.28 6.15
CA HIS A 145 -8.58 11.73 6.26
C HIS A 145 -8.16 11.83 7.72
N MET A 146 -6.94 11.46 7.99
CA MET A 146 -6.31 11.59 9.31
C MET A 146 -4.93 12.24 9.16
N CYS A 147 -4.27 12.52 10.27
CA CYS A 147 -2.90 13.01 10.28
C CYS A 147 -1.91 11.97 9.77
N SER A 148 -0.70 12.41 9.40
CA SER A 148 0.38 11.51 9.02
C SER A 148 0.85 10.66 10.21
N ARG A 149 1.53 9.54 9.91
CA ARG A 149 2.08 8.64 10.93
C ARG A 149 3.09 9.30 11.89
N GLU A 150 3.74 10.36 11.45
CA GLU A 150 4.73 11.11 12.22
C GLU A 150 4.10 12.23 13.07
N HIS A 151 2.81 12.48 12.92
CA HIS A 151 2.13 13.51 13.67
C HIS A 151 1.86 13.08 15.13
N SER A 152 1.89 14.03 16.06
CA SER A 152 1.62 13.78 17.49
C SER A 152 0.27 13.11 17.75
N ASP A 153 -0.73 13.39 16.94
CA ASP A 153 -2.09 12.87 17.11
C ASP A 153 -2.29 11.47 16.51
N TYR A 154 -1.27 10.88 15.89
CA TYR A 154 -1.40 9.56 15.27
C TYR A 154 -1.91 8.50 16.27
N TYR A 155 -1.32 8.46 17.46
CA TYR A 155 -1.75 7.53 18.50
C TYR A 155 -3.15 7.82 19.08
N ALA A 156 -3.61 9.07 18.99
CA ALA A 156 -4.99 9.41 19.34
C ALA A 156 -5.99 8.81 18.33
N PHE A 157 -5.67 8.80 17.04
CA PHE A 157 -6.47 8.11 16.02
C PHE A 157 -6.44 6.60 16.19
N ASP A 158 -5.31 6.02 16.58
CA ASP A 158 -5.17 4.59 16.84
C ASP A 158 -6.11 4.17 18.00
N ILE A 159 -6.01 4.86 19.12
CA ILE A 159 -6.91 4.65 20.28
C ILE A 159 -8.38 4.90 19.91
N LEU A 160 -8.66 5.92 19.07
CA LEU A 160 -10.02 6.18 18.60
C LEU A 160 -10.58 4.99 17.80
N SER A 161 -9.77 4.39 16.91
CA SER A 161 -10.20 3.21 16.16
C SER A 161 -10.53 2.04 17.08
N ASP A 162 -9.74 1.82 18.12
CA ASP A 162 -10.00 0.80 19.13
C ASP A 162 -11.31 1.06 19.90
N ILE A 163 -11.54 2.29 20.36
CA ILE A 163 -12.79 2.67 21.04
C ILE A 163 -14.00 2.43 20.15
N LEU A 164 -13.86 2.65 18.83
CA LEU A 164 -14.95 2.49 17.89
C LEU A 164 -15.26 1.02 17.60
N SER A 165 -14.29 0.16 17.37
CA SER A 165 -14.57 -1.18 16.87
C SER A 165 -13.82 -2.34 17.55
N ASN A 166 -12.77 -2.10 18.33
CA ASN A 166 -11.98 -3.17 18.90
C ASN A 166 -12.71 -3.90 20.04
N GLY A 167 -13.16 -5.11 19.74
CA GLY A 167 -13.85 -5.98 20.68
C GLY A 167 -15.35 -5.70 20.84
N ARG A 168 -16.02 -6.61 21.54
CA ARG A 168 -17.50 -6.63 21.68
C ARG A 168 -18.06 -5.44 22.48
N SER A 169 -17.29 -4.85 23.35
CA SER A 169 -17.66 -3.69 24.19
C SER A 169 -17.46 -2.35 23.48
N SER A 170 -16.83 -2.32 22.31
CA SER A 170 -16.58 -1.11 21.55
C SER A 170 -17.89 -0.42 21.13
N ARG A 171 -17.84 0.91 20.93
CA ARG A 171 -19.03 1.73 20.74
C ARG A 171 -19.89 1.31 19.54
N LEU A 172 -19.25 1.10 18.39
CA LEU A 172 -19.98 0.73 17.17
C LEU A 172 -20.49 -0.70 17.23
N ASN A 173 -19.66 -1.63 17.74
CA ASN A 173 -20.09 -3.02 17.89
C ASN A 173 -21.32 -3.13 18.81
N ARG A 174 -21.25 -2.52 20.01
CA ARG A 174 -22.38 -2.54 20.95
C ARG A 174 -23.63 -1.95 20.31
N ARG A 175 -23.54 -0.74 19.72
CA ARG A 175 -24.71 -0.03 19.22
C ARG A 175 -25.27 -0.64 17.94
N LEU A 176 -24.43 -0.92 16.94
CA LEU A 176 -24.88 -1.28 15.61
C LEU A 176 -25.03 -2.79 15.40
N VAL A 177 -24.20 -3.60 16.08
CA VAL A 177 -24.27 -5.06 15.97
C VAL A 177 -25.16 -5.67 17.04
N GLN A 178 -24.95 -5.31 18.32
CA GLN A 178 -25.64 -6.00 19.44
C GLN A 178 -27.03 -5.41 19.72
N GLU A 179 -27.15 -4.08 19.80
CA GLU A 179 -28.39 -3.40 20.19
C GLU A 179 -29.33 -3.26 18.96
N GLN A 180 -28.85 -2.63 17.89
CA GLN A 180 -29.68 -2.32 16.72
C GLN A 180 -29.72 -3.46 15.70
N LYS A 181 -28.77 -4.38 15.71
CA LYS A 181 -28.68 -5.53 14.77
C LYS A 181 -28.71 -5.13 13.31
N LEU A 182 -28.15 -3.97 12.97
CA LEU A 182 -28.08 -3.45 11.61
C LEU A 182 -26.97 -4.11 10.79
N PHE A 183 -25.90 -4.55 11.44
CA PHE A 183 -24.74 -5.16 10.82
C PHE A 183 -24.40 -6.48 11.50
N SER A 184 -23.86 -7.43 10.75
CA SER A 184 -23.32 -8.67 11.28
C SER A 184 -21.92 -8.49 11.91
N GLY A 185 -21.19 -7.47 11.48
CA GLY A 185 -19.87 -7.10 11.98
C GLY A 185 -19.53 -5.67 11.59
N ILE A 186 -18.58 -5.08 12.29
CA ILE A 186 -18.08 -3.73 12.03
C ILE A 186 -16.62 -3.66 12.44
N ASP A 187 -15.84 -2.94 11.65
CA ASP A 187 -14.43 -2.71 11.91
C ASP A 187 -14.07 -1.25 11.61
N ALA A 188 -13.17 -0.68 12.41
CA ALA A 188 -12.59 0.64 12.20
C ALA A 188 -11.09 0.56 12.53
N TYR A 189 -10.27 1.01 11.62
CA TYR A 189 -8.81 0.94 11.75
C TYR A 189 -8.16 2.12 11.06
N ILE A 190 -6.93 2.41 11.45
CA ILE A 190 -6.06 3.37 10.75
C ILE A 190 -5.18 2.64 9.75
N SER A 191 -4.83 3.28 8.62
CA SER A 191 -4.01 2.66 7.56
C SER A 191 -2.98 3.63 6.96
#